data_95d25bfdf5f274390b96f93e19d008bb
#
_entry.id   95d25bfdf5f274390b96f93e19d008bb
#
_cell.length_a   1.000
_cell.length_b   1.000
_cell.length_c   1.000
_cell.angle_alpha   90.00
_cell.angle_beta   90.00
_cell.angle_gamma   90.00
#
_symmetry.space_group_name_H-M   'P 1'
#
loop_
_entity.id
_entity.type
_entity.pdbx_description
1 polymer ?
#
loop_
_entity_poly.entity_id
_entity_poly.type
_entity_poly.pdbx_seq_one_letter_code
_entity_poly.pdbx_strand_id
1 'polypeptide(L)'
;MYTYGMGTPFEKTALNETNIEIHEGEFIGIIGHTGSGKSTFVQLLNGLLHPTQGTVTVDGIDVGLKTKAAMDMRHKVGMVFQYPEYQLFEETIARDIAFGPRNFGLSEAEIDERVREAMDFVGLDYQTYAERSPFRLSGGQMRRVAIAGVIAIHPEYLILDEPSAGLDPAGRREIFSGIQRWHEEKNITVILVSHNMEDISRMAGRLIVLSQGDIILDGEPLDIFSTQQETLRSAGVAVPPVTEVLQYLQARGFHLNDRVHTMDEAISSLYHCLRGMPHAH
;
A
#
# COMPACT_ATOMS: atom_id res chain seq x y z
N MET A 1 -4.44 2.92 -20.69
CA MET A 1 -3.70 1.75 -21.23
C MET A 1 -2.19 2.00 -21.15
N TYR A 2 -1.39 0.97 -20.90
CA TYR A 2 0.08 1.08 -20.92
C TYR A 2 0.74 -0.14 -21.55
N THR A 3 1.64 0.11 -22.51
CA THR A 3 2.37 -0.92 -23.26
C THR A 3 3.87 -0.65 -23.17
N TYR A 4 4.63 -1.60 -22.62
CA TYR A 4 6.10 -1.56 -22.63
C TYR A 4 6.63 -1.86 -24.04
N GLY A 5 7.74 -1.22 -24.42
CA GLY A 5 8.47 -1.53 -25.65
C GLY A 5 7.64 -1.38 -26.93
N MET A 6 6.70 -0.43 -26.96
CA MET A 6 5.81 -0.19 -28.11
C MET A 6 6.63 -0.04 -29.39
N GLY A 7 6.24 -0.76 -30.45
CA GLY A 7 6.93 -0.79 -31.76
C GLY A 7 8.22 -1.62 -31.78
N THR A 8 8.53 -2.38 -30.72
CA THR A 8 9.68 -3.30 -30.68
C THR A 8 9.21 -4.75 -30.62
N PRO A 9 10.12 -5.75 -30.89
CA PRO A 9 9.79 -7.17 -30.70
C PRO A 9 9.45 -7.57 -29.27
N PHE A 10 9.71 -6.70 -28.30
CA PHE A 10 9.43 -6.91 -26.85
C PHE A 10 8.17 -6.16 -26.39
N GLU A 11 7.30 -5.79 -27.32
CA GLU A 11 6.06 -5.12 -27.00
C GLU A 11 5.17 -5.99 -26.13
N LYS A 12 4.76 -5.41 -24.96
CA LYS A 12 3.89 -6.08 -24.00
C LYS A 12 2.95 -5.09 -23.35
N THR A 13 1.66 -5.27 -23.54
CA THR A 13 0.64 -4.52 -22.80
C THR A 13 0.62 -5.01 -21.35
N ALA A 14 0.85 -4.09 -20.41
CA ALA A 14 0.87 -4.36 -18.99
C ALA A 14 -0.41 -3.88 -18.30
N LEU A 15 -1.09 -2.87 -18.87
CA LEU A 15 -2.37 -2.38 -18.40
C LEU A 15 -3.26 -2.08 -19.60
N ASN A 16 -4.42 -2.71 -19.63
CA ASN A 16 -5.43 -2.51 -20.65
C ASN A 16 -6.16 -1.16 -20.45
N GLU A 17 -7.18 -0.89 -21.25
CA GLU A 17 -8.00 0.29 -21.06
C GLU A 17 -8.69 0.23 -19.69
N THR A 18 -8.37 1.20 -18.85
CA THR A 18 -8.85 1.25 -17.46
C THR A 18 -9.39 2.64 -17.18
N ASN A 19 -10.63 2.70 -16.71
CA ASN A 19 -11.25 3.92 -16.22
C ASN A 19 -11.58 3.72 -14.75
N ILE A 20 -10.94 4.49 -13.88
CA ILE A 20 -11.10 4.43 -12.44
C ILE A 20 -11.00 5.82 -11.84
N GLU A 21 -11.76 6.06 -10.80
CA GLU A 21 -11.72 7.27 -10.01
C GLU A 21 -11.38 6.91 -8.57
N ILE A 22 -10.43 7.64 -8.01
CA ILE A 22 -9.97 7.52 -6.62
C ILE A 22 -10.27 8.84 -5.96
N HIS A 23 -11.01 8.79 -4.84
CA HIS A 23 -11.40 9.98 -4.10
C HIS A 23 -10.42 10.29 -2.98
N GLU A 24 -10.32 11.58 -2.65
CA GLU A 24 -9.52 12.05 -1.52
C GLU A 24 -9.96 11.38 -0.21
N GLY A 25 -8.98 10.97 0.61
CA GLY A 25 -9.24 10.30 1.87
C GLY A 25 -9.64 8.83 1.76
N GLU A 26 -9.59 8.19 0.58
CA GLU A 26 -9.78 6.75 0.47
C GLU A 26 -8.55 5.97 0.96
N PHE A 27 -8.77 4.82 1.60
CA PHE A 27 -7.74 3.80 1.80
C PHE A 27 -8.02 2.61 0.88
N ILE A 28 -7.21 2.46 -0.16
CA ILE A 28 -7.41 1.48 -1.23
C ILE A 28 -6.39 0.38 -1.14
N GLY A 29 -6.86 -0.88 -1.13
CA GLY A 29 -6.03 -2.05 -1.33
C GLY A 29 -5.97 -2.46 -2.80
N ILE A 30 -4.78 -2.79 -3.31
CA ILE A 30 -4.60 -3.33 -4.66
C ILE A 30 -3.98 -4.72 -4.56
N ILE A 31 -4.67 -5.73 -5.09
CA ILE A 31 -4.21 -7.11 -5.12
C ILE A 31 -4.23 -7.68 -6.55
N GLY A 32 -3.56 -8.79 -6.75
CA GLY A 32 -3.48 -9.49 -8.03
C GLY A 32 -2.22 -10.34 -8.10
N HIS A 33 -2.18 -11.31 -9.00
CA HIS A 33 -1.00 -12.16 -9.18
C HIS A 33 0.23 -11.37 -9.67
N THR A 34 1.43 -11.96 -9.59
CA THR A 34 2.65 -11.36 -10.15
C THR A 34 2.50 -11.15 -11.65
N GLY A 35 2.77 -9.93 -12.11
CA GLY A 35 2.61 -9.55 -13.52
C GLY A 35 1.18 -9.16 -13.93
N SER A 36 0.24 -9.00 -12.99
CA SER A 36 -1.12 -8.52 -13.27
C SER A 36 -1.23 -7.04 -13.64
N GLY A 37 -0.15 -6.25 -13.50
CA GLY A 37 -0.14 -4.82 -13.83
C GLY A 37 -0.10 -3.86 -12.62
N LYS A 38 -0.12 -4.36 -11.37
CA LYS A 38 -0.18 -3.52 -10.15
C LYS A 38 0.90 -2.44 -10.09
N SER A 39 2.18 -2.83 -10.20
CA SER A 39 3.29 -1.85 -10.13
C SER A 39 3.27 -0.88 -11.31
N THR A 40 2.82 -1.30 -12.49
CA THR A 40 2.60 -0.40 -13.62
C THR A 40 1.49 0.59 -13.31
N PHE A 41 0.39 0.12 -12.74
CA PHE A 41 -0.75 0.96 -12.36
C PHE A 41 -0.34 2.05 -11.36
N VAL A 42 0.33 1.69 -10.27
CA VAL A 42 0.74 2.68 -9.26
C VAL A 42 1.82 3.64 -9.76
N GLN A 43 2.70 3.21 -10.68
CA GLN A 43 3.69 4.09 -11.31
C GLN A 43 3.07 5.06 -12.33
N LEU A 44 1.92 4.76 -12.89
CA LEU A 44 1.14 5.71 -13.67
C LEU A 44 0.50 6.78 -12.79
N LEU A 45 0.01 6.39 -11.59
CA LEU A 45 -0.63 7.32 -10.66
C LEU A 45 0.35 8.38 -10.13
N ASN A 46 1.62 8.04 -9.91
CA ASN A 46 2.62 9.01 -9.45
C ASN A 46 3.34 9.74 -10.59
N GLY A 47 2.97 9.45 -11.85
CA GLY A 47 3.55 10.10 -13.04
C GLY A 47 4.97 9.66 -13.40
N LEU A 48 5.49 8.55 -12.84
CA LEU A 48 6.75 7.93 -13.27
C LEU A 48 6.61 7.28 -14.65
N LEU A 49 5.48 6.66 -14.90
CA LEU A 49 5.10 6.17 -16.22
C LEU A 49 4.05 7.10 -16.82
N HIS A 50 4.09 7.24 -18.13
CA HIS A 50 3.07 7.99 -18.89
C HIS A 50 2.23 7.00 -19.67
N PRO A 51 0.89 7.09 -19.64
CA PRO A 51 0.04 6.15 -20.35
C PRO A 51 0.33 6.20 -21.85
N THR A 52 0.30 5.05 -22.52
CA THR A 52 0.42 5.00 -24.00
C THR A 52 -0.85 5.49 -24.68
N GLN A 53 -1.99 5.35 -24.00
CA GLN A 53 -3.29 5.91 -24.41
C GLN A 53 -4.08 6.31 -23.17
N GLY A 54 -4.82 7.41 -23.27
CA GLY A 54 -5.55 8.02 -22.17
C GLY A 54 -4.70 8.96 -21.32
N THR A 55 -5.21 9.38 -20.18
CA THR A 55 -4.58 10.35 -19.27
C THR A 55 -4.70 9.88 -17.83
N VAL A 56 -3.80 10.36 -16.98
CA VAL A 56 -3.89 10.22 -15.52
C VAL A 56 -3.90 11.62 -14.92
N THR A 57 -4.96 11.94 -14.20
CA THR A 57 -5.10 13.25 -13.55
C THR A 57 -5.11 13.08 -12.03
N VAL A 58 -4.44 13.99 -11.34
CA VAL A 58 -4.51 14.16 -9.88
C VAL A 58 -4.95 15.60 -9.64
N ASP A 59 -6.02 15.80 -8.87
CA ASP A 59 -6.67 17.10 -8.64
C ASP A 59 -6.95 17.87 -9.96
N GLY A 60 -7.38 17.14 -11.00
CA GLY A 60 -7.68 17.67 -12.32
C GLY A 60 -6.45 18.04 -13.18
N ILE A 61 -5.23 17.80 -12.69
CA ILE A 61 -3.97 18.06 -13.39
C ILE A 61 -3.43 16.78 -13.99
N ASP A 62 -3.20 16.73 -15.31
CA ASP A 62 -2.54 15.61 -15.97
C ASP A 62 -1.07 15.51 -15.52
N VAL A 63 -0.78 14.46 -14.72
CA VAL A 63 0.56 14.23 -14.17
C VAL A 63 1.57 13.76 -15.21
N GLY A 64 1.14 13.36 -16.38
CA GLY A 64 1.99 13.00 -17.52
C GLY A 64 2.63 14.20 -18.23
N LEU A 65 2.14 15.42 -18.00
CA LEU A 65 2.66 16.61 -18.64
C LEU A 65 3.99 17.09 -18.02
N LYS A 66 4.80 17.78 -18.86
CA LYS A 66 6.05 18.42 -18.41
C LYS A 66 5.82 19.90 -18.03
N THR A 67 4.73 20.20 -17.36
CA THR A 67 4.40 21.53 -16.86
C THR A 67 4.80 21.68 -15.40
N LYS A 68 4.99 22.92 -14.93
CA LYS A 68 5.26 23.19 -13.50
C LYS A 68 4.13 22.65 -12.63
N ALA A 69 2.88 22.85 -13.00
CA ALA A 69 1.71 22.34 -12.27
C ALA A 69 1.75 20.80 -12.12
N ALA A 70 2.10 20.07 -13.18
CA ALA A 70 2.24 18.61 -13.12
C ALA A 70 3.42 18.18 -12.26
N MET A 71 4.52 18.95 -12.23
CA MET A 71 5.66 18.69 -11.32
C MET A 71 5.24 18.92 -9.88
N ASP A 72 4.59 20.03 -9.58
CA ASP A 72 4.12 20.37 -8.23
C ASP A 72 3.12 19.31 -7.74
N MET A 73 2.25 18.81 -8.65
CA MET A 73 1.30 17.74 -8.32
C MET A 73 1.99 16.41 -8.00
N ARG A 74 3.01 16.01 -8.78
CA ARG A 74 3.79 14.80 -8.47
C ARG A 74 4.49 14.85 -7.11
N HIS A 75 4.82 16.04 -6.61
CA HIS A 75 5.39 16.22 -5.27
C HIS A 75 4.39 15.88 -4.15
N LYS A 76 3.08 15.97 -4.43
CA LYS A 76 2.03 15.56 -3.48
C LYS A 76 1.84 14.04 -3.41
N VAL A 77 2.35 13.30 -4.39
CA VAL A 77 2.21 11.84 -4.48
C VAL A 77 3.50 11.17 -4.03
N GLY A 78 3.55 10.77 -2.78
CA GLY A 78 4.65 9.97 -2.23
C GLY A 78 4.50 8.50 -2.64
N MET A 79 5.61 7.87 -3.06
CA MET A 79 5.61 6.45 -3.41
C MET A 79 6.75 5.72 -2.75
N VAL A 80 6.40 4.69 -1.99
CA VAL A 80 7.34 3.69 -1.47
C VAL A 80 7.36 2.51 -2.44
N PHE A 81 8.51 2.28 -3.08
CA PHE A 81 8.70 1.18 -4.04
C PHE A 81 8.94 -0.14 -3.33
N GLN A 82 8.77 -1.23 -4.08
CA GLN A 82 9.26 -2.54 -3.64
C GLN A 82 10.78 -2.48 -3.44
N TYR A 83 11.28 -2.92 -2.27
CA TYR A 83 12.69 -2.82 -1.86
C TYR A 83 13.22 -1.37 -1.79
N PRO A 84 12.58 -0.48 -1.04
CA PRO A 84 12.92 0.93 -0.99
C PRO A 84 14.31 1.19 -0.37
N GLU A 85 14.84 0.23 0.41
CA GLU A 85 16.17 0.26 1.00
C GLU A 85 17.31 0.38 -0.03
N TYR A 86 17.09 -0.01 -1.28
CA TYR A 86 18.08 0.17 -2.34
C TYR A 86 18.18 1.62 -2.86
N GLN A 87 17.30 2.49 -2.40
CA GLN A 87 17.29 3.91 -2.77
C GLN A 87 18.09 4.79 -1.79
N LEU A 88 18.57 4.21 -0.68
CA LEU A 88 19.39 4.92 0.29
C LEU A 88 20.77 5.20 -0.29
N PHE A 89 21.30 6.43 -0.13
CA PHE A 89 22.56 6.85 -0.73
C PHE A 89 23.36 7.84 0.11
N GLU A 90 22.78 8.47 1.13
CA GLU A 90 23.40 9.48 1.95
C GLU A 90 24.31 8.87 3.04
N GLU A 91 25.21 9.69 3.58
CA GLU A 91 26.15 9.27 4.63
C GLU A 91 25.47 9.01 5.97
N THR A 92 24.39 9.77 6.28
CA THR A 92 23.64 9.62 7.52
C THR A 92 22.14 9.48 7.26
N ILE A 93 21.44 8.82 8.18
CA ILE A 93 19.99 8.61 8.13
C ILE A 93 19.24 9.94 8.07
N ALA A 94 19.62 10.91 8.91
CA ALA A 94 18.97 12.22 8.90
C ALA A 94 19.11 12.93 7.55
N ARG A 95 20.28 12.83 6.91
CA ARG A 95 20.49 13.43 5.57
C ARG A 95 19.69 12.74 4.49
N ASP A 96 19.58 11.42 4.54
CA ASP A 96 18.81 10.63 3.58
C ASP A 96 17.34 11.01 3.65
N ILE A 97 16.77 11.04 4.86
CA ILE A 97 15.37 11.46 5.09
C ILE A 97 15.16 12.93 4.69
N ALA A 98 16.13 13.82 4.97
CA ALA A 98 16.07 15.24 4.63
C ALA A 98 16.14 15.54 3.13
N PHE A 99 16.54 14.58 2.31
CA PHE A 99 16.79 14.81 0.87
C PHE A 99 15.54 15.33 0.13
N GLY A 100 14.38 14.69 0.35
CA GLY A 100 13.11 15.13 -0.25
C GLY A 100 12.71 16.54 0.20
N PRO A 101 12.55 16.81 1.49
CA PRO A 101 12.24 18.14 2.02
C PRO A 101 13.19 19.25 1.55
N ARG A 102 14.49 18.96 1.47
CA ARG A 102 15.50 19.91 0.98
C ARG A 102 15.30 20.24 -0.49
N ASN A 103 15.01 19.25 -1.32
CA ASN A 103 14.72 19.46 -2.75
C ASN A 103 13.45 20.29 -2.98
N PHE A 104 12.52 20.28 -2.03
CA PHE A 104 11.32 21.12 -2.07
C PHE A 104 11.56 22.54 -1.55
N GLY A 105 12.79 22.85 -1.14
CA GLY A 105 13.19 24.20 -0.73
C GLY A 105 12.68 24.60 0.66
N LEU A 106 12.40 23.64 1.54
CA LEU A 106 12.04 23.91 2.92
C LEU A 106 13.23 24.52 3.67
N SER A 107 12.94 25.28 4.73
CA SER A 107 13.95 25.80 5.64
C SER A 107 14.59 24.67 6.47
N GLU A 108 15.82 24.86 6.94
CA GLU A 108 16.53 23.86 7.76
C GLU A 108 15.75 23.52 9.05
N ALA A 109 15.01 24.46 9.62
CA ALA A 109 14.17 24.22 10.80
C ALA A 109 13.00 23.28 10.48
N GLU A 110 12.30 23.51 9.36
CA GLU A 110 11.22 22.65 8.89
C GLU A 110 11.74 21.26 8.49
N ILE A 111 12.94 21.20 7.89
CA ILE A 111 13.57 19.93 7.52
C ILE A 111 13.86 19.10 8.78
N ASP A 112 14.46 19.69 9.83
CA ASP A 112 14.76 18.98 11.08
C ASP A 112 13.48 18.47 11.77
N GLU A 113 12.42 19.27 11.79
CA GLU A 113 11.11 18.87 12.31
C GLU A 113 10.54 17.65 11.53
N ARG A 114 10.52 17.72 10.19
CA ARG A 114 10.01 16.64 9.34
C ARG A 114 10.84 15.36 9.45
N VAL A 115 12.17 15.47 9.57
CA VAL A 115 13.04 14.32 9.79
C VAL A 115 12.72 13.63 11.12
N ARG A 116 12.52 14.40 12.21
CA ARG A 116 12.14 13.85 13.51
C ARG A 116 10.77 13.17 13.47
N GLU A 117 9.78 13.83 12.89
CA GLU A 117 8.43 13.27 12.72
C GLU A 117 8.46 11.99 11.89
N ALA A 118 9.21 11.97 10.78
CA ALA A 118 9.32 10.79 9.92
C ALA A 118 10.07 9.63 10.59
N MET A 119 11.10 9.91 11.40
CA MET A 119 11.80 8.88 12.17
C MET A 119 10.91 8.29 13.27
N ASP A 120 10.14 9.13 13.98
CA ASP A 120 9.14 8.69 14.97
C ASP A 120 8.06 7.82 14.32
N PHE A 121 7.55 8.25 13.15
CA PHE A 121 6.56 7.50 12.38
C PHE A 121 6.98 6.06 12.11
N VAL A 122 8.25 5.83 11.79
CA VAL A 122 8.79 4.49 11.50
C VAL A 122 9.41 3.79 12.72
N GLY A 123 9.26 4.34 13.93
CA GLY A 123 9.79 3.76 15.16
C GLY A 123 11.31 3.76 15.25
N LEU A 124 11.98 4.78 14.73
CA LEU A 124 13.43 4.96 14.83
C LEU A 124 13.74 6.17 15.72
N ASP A 125 14.34 5.90 16.88
CA ASP A 125 14.74 6.96 17.80
C ASP A 125 15.78 7.91 17.17
N TYR A 126 15.42 9.18 17.04
CA TYR A 126 16.26 10.21 16.40
C TYR A 126 17.64 10.32 17.05
N GLN A 127 17.69 10.37 18.39
CA GLN A 127 18.94 10.55 19.14
C GLN A 127 19.92 9.40 18.90
N THR A 128 19.40 8.20 18.72
CA THR A 128 20.20 7.00 18.53
C THR A 128 20.63 6.81 17.08
N TYR A 129 19.80 7.17 16.10
CA TYR A 129 19.97 6.74 14.72
C TYR A 129 20.30 7.85 13.72
N ALA A 130 19.94 9.11 13.97
CA ALA A 130 20.01 10.19 12.98
C ALA A 130 21.40 10.34 12.31
N GLU A 131 22.47 10.28 13.11
CA GLU A 131 23.85 10.45 12.66
C GLU A 131 24.52 9.13 12.21
N ARG A 132 23.82 8.01 12.27
CA ARG A 132 24.35 6.72 11.80
C ARG A 132 24.26 6.61 10.29
N SER A 133 25.21 5.87 9.72
CA SER A 133 25.11 5.48 8.31
C SER A 133 23.98 4.49 8.10
N PRO A 134 23.08 4.69 7.12
CA PRO A 134 22.02 3.75 6.81
C PRO A 134 22.57 2.36 6.44
N PHE A 135 23.74 2.28 5.86
CA PHE A 135 24.39 1.03 5.42
C PHE A 135 24.91 0.16 6.57
N ARG A 136 24.83 0.63 7.82
CA ARG A 136 25.18 -0.15 9.02
C ARG A 136 23.95 -0.71 9.73
N LEU A 137 22.76 -0.53 9.17
CA LEU A 137 21.50 -0.99 9.70
C LEU A 137 21.17 -2.42 9.22
N SER A 138 20.24 -3.07 9.90
CA SER A 138 19.58 -4.28 9.38
C SER A 138 18.70 -3.92 8.15
N GLY A 139 18.42 -4.89 7.28
CA GLY A 139 17.56 -4.65 6.10
C GLY A 139 16.19 -4.05 6.46
N GLY A 140 15.56 -4.52 7.53
CA GLY A 140 14.30 -3.95 8.02
C GLY A 140 14.43 -2.52 8.53
N GLN A 141 15.55 -2.17 9.18
CA GLN A 141 15.81 -0.79 9.58
C GLN A 141 16.09 0.11 8.38
N MET A 142 16.89 -0.36 7.39
CA MET A 142 17.10 0.39 6.14
C MET A 142 15.78 0.68 5.43
N ARG A 143 14.88 -0.32 5.34
CA ARG A 143 13.55 -0.14 4.77
C ARG A 143 12.74 0.93 5.51
N ARG A 144 12.76 0.93 6.84
CA ARG A 144 12.10 1.97 7.65
C ARG A 144 12.68 3.36 7.37
N VAL A 145 13.98 3.50 7.22
CA VAL A 145 14.62 4.78 6.82
C VAL A 145 14.13 5.24 5.45
N ALA A 146 14.07 4.35 4.47
CA ALA A 146 13.59 4.69 3.12
C ALA A 146 12.11 5.11 3.12
N ILE A 147 11.25 4.43 3.92
CA ILE A 147 9.86 4.84 4.12
C ILE A 147 9.80 6.22 4.78
N ALA A 148 10.63 6.48 5.82
CA ALA A 148 10.70 7.79 6.47
C ALA A 148 11.06 8.91 5.48
N GLY A 149 11.94 8.66 4.52
CA GLY A 149 12.28 9.61 3.45
C GLY A 149 11.06 10.03 2.59
N VAL A 150 10.14 9.10 2.33
CA VAL A 150 8.88 9.40 1.63
C VAL A 150 7.90 10.13 2.57
N ILE A 151 7.80 9.72 3.83
CA ILE A 151 6.91 10.34 4.82
C ILE A 151 7.33 11.81 5.10
N ALA A 152 8.63 12.10 5.13
CA ALA A 152 9.16 13.45 5.41
C ALA A 152 8.72 14.52 4.40
N ILE A 153 8.30 14.15 3.19
CA ILE A 153 7.76 15.10 2.22
C ILE A 153 6.32 15.50 2.52
N HIS A 154 5.64 14.87 3.49
CA HIS A 154 4.22 15.05 3.83
C HIS A 154 3.29 14.90 2.62
N PRO A 155 3.25 13.73 1.99
CA PRO A 155 2.43 13.51 0.80
C PRO A 155 0.94 13.58 1.14
N GLU A 156 0.14 14.11 0.20
CA GLU A 156 -1.33 14.09 0.26
C GLU A 156 -1.87 12.72 -0.23
N TYR A 157 -1.13 12.08 -1.13
CA TYR A 157 -1.39 10.75 -1.70
C TYR A 157 -0.20 9.85 -1.42
N LEU A 158 -0.39 8.77 -0.67
CA LEU A 158 0.67 7.84 -0.30
C LEU A 158 0.48 6.48 -0.98
N ILE A 159 1.37 6.16 -1.90
CA ILE A 159 1.40 4.86 -2.58
C ILE A 159 2.46 3.98 -1.92
N LEU A 160 2.08 2.76 -1.57
CA LEU A 160 2.91 1.79 -0.88
C LEU A 160 2.92 0.48 -1.68
N ASP A 161 4.04 0.15 -2.33
CA ASP A 161 4.20 -1.10 -3.07
C ASP A 161 4.97 -2.11 -2.19
N GLU A 162 4.25 -3.05 -1.57
CA GLU A 162 4.77 -4.09 -0.66
C GLU A 162 5.61 -3.52 0.52
N PRO A 163 5.09 -2.56 1.30
CA PRO A 163 5.89 -1.86 2.31
C PRO A 163 6.37 -2.75 3.45
N SER A 164 5.69 -3.85 3.73
CA SER A 164 5.99 -4.76 4.84
C SER A 164 6.88 -5.94 4.48
N ALA A 165 7.23 -6.13 3.20
CA ALA A 165 8.08 -7.24 2.78
C ALA A 165 9.45 -7.19 3.50
N GLY A 166 9.86 -8.30 4.12
CA GLY A 166 11.14 -8.39 4.82
C GLY A 166 11.22 -7.67 6.17
N LEU A 167 10.12 -7.11 6.68
CA LEU A 167 10.03 -6.61 8.05
C LEU A 167 9.70 -7.74 9.02
N ASP A 168 10.21 -7.61 10.23
CA ASP A 168 9.76 -8.42 11.35
C ASP A 168 8.33 -8.02 11.79
N PRO A 169 7.62 -8.85 12.59
CA PRO A 169 6.26 -8.55 12.99
C PRO A 169 6.10 -7.24 13.78
N ALA A 170 7.14 -6.81 14.50
CA ALA A 170 7.10 -5.55 15.26
C ALA A 170 7.20 -4.36 14.30
N GLY A 171 8.22 -4.33 13.44
CA GLY A 171 8.40 -3.28 12.43
C GLY A 171 7.22 -3.15 11.47
N ARG A 172 6.59 -4.30 11.10
CA ARG A 172 5.37 -4.29 10.29
C ARG A 172 4.22 -3.59 11.03
N ARG A 173 4.00 -3.91 12.32
CA ARG A 173 2.95 -3.24 13.11
C ARG A 173 3.20 -1.73 13.23
N GLU A 174 4.44 -1.31 13.50
CA GLU A 174 4.79 0.11 13.60
C GLU A 174 4.48 0.87 12.32
N ILE A 175 4.92 0.37 11.16
CA ILE A 175 4.65 0.99 9.86
C ILE A 175 3.15 1.11 9.61
N PHE A 176 2.39 0.02 9.74
CA PHE A 176 0.96 0.07 9.46
C PHE A 176 0.17 0.90 10.46
N SER A 177 0.55 0.91 11.74
CA SER A 177 -0.06 1.81 12.73
C SER A 177 0.24 3.28 12.41
N GLY A 178 1.44 3.60 11.95
CA GLY A 178 1.79 4.94 11.50
C GLY A 178 0.97 5.38 10.28
N ILE A 179 0.84 4.50 9.28
CA ILE A 179 0.05 4.76 8.06
C ILE A 179 -1.43 5.00 8.42
N GLN A 180 -2.00 4.13 9.27
CA GLN A 180 -3.40 4.26 9.70
C GLN A 180 -3.62 5.55 10.45
N ARG A 181 -2.75 5.88 11.41
CA ARG A 181 -2.81 7.16 12.15
C ARG A 181 -2.78 8.37 11.20
N TRP A 182 -1.88 8.39 10.23
CA TRP A 182 -1.80 9.49 9.27
C TRP A 182 -3.03 9.60 8.38
N HIS A 183 -3.56 8.45 7.92
CA HIS A 183 -4.80 8.41 7.17
C HIS A 183 -5.96 9.02 7.98
N GLU A 184 -6.11 8.60 9.25
CA GLU A 184 -7.20 9.07 10.13
C GLU A 184 -7.03 10.55 10.56
N GLU A 185 -5.81 10.97 10.91
CA GLU A 185 -5.56 12.32 11.46
C GLU A 185 -5.37 13.39 10.38
N LYS A 186 -4.73 13.04 9.27
CA LYS A 186 -4.39 13.99 8.18
C LYS A 186 -5.24 13.80 6.92
N ASN A 187 -6.18 12.86 6.93
CA ASN A 187 -7.06 12.52 5.80
C ASN A 187 -6.30 12.27 4.48
N ILE A 188 -5.08 11.68 4.57
CA ILE A 188 -4.32 11.35 3.37
C ILE A 188 -4.99 10.20 2.61
N THR A 189 -4.90 10.22 1.28
CA THR A 189 -5.31 9.09 0.45
C THR A 189 -4.20 8.04 0.44
N VAL A 190 -4.53 6.78 0.73
CA VAL A 190 -3.55 5.69 0.78
C VAL A 190 -3.88 4.64 -0.27
N ILE A 191 -2.86 4.24 -1.05
CA ILE A 191 -2.95 3.13 -2.00
C ILE A 191 -1.92 2.08 -1.57
N LEU A 192 -2.41 0.94 -1.08
CA LEU A 192 -1.60 -0.16 -0.57
C LEU A 192 -1.63 -1.33 -1.55
N VAL A 193 -0.50 -1.60 -2.20
CA VAL A 193 -0.29 -2.86 -2.93
C VAL A 193 0.28 -3.89 -1.97
N SER A 194 -0.39 -5.01 -1.79
CA SER A 194 0.09 -6.08 -0.92
C SER A 194 -0.35 -7.46 -1.38
N HIS A 195 0.50 -8.46 -1.13
CA HIS A 195 0.15 -9.88 -1.24
C HIS A 195 -0.40 -10.45 0.08
N ASN A 196 -0.40 -9.67 1.15
CA ASN A 196 -0.95 -10.06 2.43
C ASN A 196 -2.42 -9.64 2.55
N MET A 197 -3.31 -10.60 2.40
CA MET A 197 -4.75 -10.35 2.42
C MET A 197 -5.26 -9.87 3.79
N GLU A 198 -4.57 -10.21 4.87
CA GLU A 198 -4.92 -9.76 6.22
C GLU A 198 -4.68 -8.24 6.39
N ASP A 199 -3.56 -7.70 5.85
CA ASP A 199 -3.31 -6.26 5.86
C ASP A 199 -4.38 -5.52 5.07
N ILE A 200 -4.69 -6.02 3.86
CA ILE A 200 -5.72 -5.45 3.00
C ILE A 200 -7.08 -5.45 3.70
N SER A 201 -7.50 -6.59 4.27
CA SER A 201 -8.78 -6.73 4.95
C SER A 201 -8.92 -5.80 6.16
N ARG A 202 -7.81 -5.55 6.86
CA ARG A 202 -7.82 -4.73 8.06
C ARG A 202 -7.81 -3.23 7.78
N MET A 203 -7.17 -2.80 6.69
CA MET A 203 -6.86 -1.39 6.47
C MET A 203 -7.63 -0.76 5.33
N ALA A 204 -7.94 -1.50 4.28
CA ALA A 204 -8.55 -0.95 3.09
C ALA A 204 -10.08 -0.84 3.22
N GLY A 205 -10.61 0.34 2.90
CA GLY A 205 -12.06 0.55 2.74
C GLY A 205 -12.55 0.17 1.34
N ARG A 206 -11.63 0.11 0.35
CA ARG A 206 -11.92 -0.29 -1.03
C ARG A 206 -10.82 -1.20 -1.54
N LEU A 207 -11.20 -2.24 -2.27
CA LEU A 207 -10.32 -3.25 -2.83
C LEU A 207 -10.43 -3.27 -4.35
N ILE A 208 -9.29 -3.14 -5.02
CA ILE A 208 -9.14 -3.27 -6.47
C ILE A 208 -8.37 -4.55 -6.75
N VAL A 209 -8.93 -5.41 -7.59
CA VAL A 209 -8.28 -6.65 -8.02
C VAL A 209 -7.86 -6.55 -9.49
N LEU A 210 -6.54 -6.65 -9.74
CA LEU A 210 -6.00 -6.67 -11.08
C LEU A 210 -5.67 -8.08 -11.54
N SER A 211 -6.04 -8.41 -12.77
CA SER A 211 -5.65 -9.63 -13.44
C SER A 211 -5.38 -9.38 -14.93
N GLN A 212 -4.23 -9.79 -15.42
CA GLN A 212 -3.84 -9.69 -16.84
C GLN A 212 -3.96 -8.27 -17.43
N GLY A 213 -3.73 -7.25 -16.62
CA GLY A 213 -3.80 -5.84 -17.03
C GLY A 213 -5.19 -5.21 -16.92
N ASP A 214 -6.20 -5.94 -16.46
CA ASP A 214 -7.55 -5.44 -16.24
C ASP A 214 -7.90 -5.34 -14.77
N ILE A 215 -8.73 -4.35 -14.41
CA ILE A 215 -9.44 -4.33 -13.12
C ILE A 215 -10.63 -5.26 -13.25
N ILE A 216 -10.58 -6.39 -12.55
CA ILE A 216 -11.65 -7.42 -12.61
C ILE A 216 -12.66 -7.29 -11.48
N LEU A 217 -12.26 -6.70 -10.33
CA LEU A 217 -13.13 -6.40 -9.19
C LEU A 217 -12.74 -5.06 -8.60
N ASP A 218 -13.74 -4.30 -8.15
CA ASP A 218 -13.61 -3.02 -7.47
C ASP A 218 -14.78 -2.87 -6.49
N GLY A 219 -14.51 -2.78 -5.19
CA GLY A 219 -15.55 -2.69 -4.17
C GLY A 219 -15.05 -2.87 -2.75
N GLU A 220 -15.96 -3.06 -1.80
CA GLU A 220 -15.63 -3.27 -0.40
C GLU A 220 -14.89 -4.61 -0.21
N PRO A 221 -13.76 -4.66 0.52
CA PRO A 221 -13.00 -5.90 0.74
C PRO A 221 -13.86 -7.04 1.31
N LEU A 222 -14.75 -6.73 2.25
CA LEU A 222 -15.67 -7.68 2.87
C LEU A 222 -16.56 -8.40 1.85
N ASP A 223 -17.14 -7.63 0.94
CA ASP A 223 -18.02 -8.17 -0.09
C ASP A 223 -17.23 -8.99 -1.12
N ILE A 224 -16.07 -8.51 -1.54
CA ILE A 224 -15.23 -9.21 -2.51
C ILE A 224 -14.74 -10.55 -1.96
N PHE A 225 -14.20 -10.59 -0.73
CA PHE A 225 -13.68 -11.83 -0.15
C PHE A 225 -14.79 -12.84 0.20
N SER A 226 -16.01 -12.39 0.53
CA SER A 226 -17.11 -13.29 0.83
C SER A 226 -17.82 -13.81 -0.42
N THR A 227 -18.04 -12.96 -1.44
CA THR A 227 -18.93 -13.29 -2.58
C THR A 227 -18.20 -13.61 -3.88
N GLN A 228 -16.93 -13.15 -4.07
CA GLN A 228 -16.20 -13.21 -5.34
C GLN A 228 -15.04 -14.21 -5.34
N GLN A 229 -15.11 -15.25 -4.52
CA GLN A 229 -13.98 -16.18 -4.32
C GLN A 229 -13.60 -16.97 -5.56
N GLU A 230 -14.57 -17.36 -6.39
CA GLU A 230 -14.29 -18.09 -7.64
C GLU A 230 -13.52 -17.18 -8.62
N THR A 231 -13.93 -15.91 -8.71
CA THR A 231 -13.23 -14.89 -9.49
C THR A 231 -11.81 -14.67 -8.97
N LEU A 232 -11.63 -14.54 -7.65
CA LEU A 232 -10.31 -14.39 -7.02
C LEU A 232 -9.41 -15.59 -7.29
N ARG A 233 -9.92 -16.83 -7.11
CA ARG A 233 -9.16 -18.05 -7.40
C ARG A 233 -8.77 -18.14 -8.88
N SER A 234 -9.66 -17.81 -9.79
CA SER A 234 -9.37 -17.80 -11.24
C SER A 234 -8.31 -16.77 -11.60
N ALA A 235 -8.26 -15.67 -10.87
CA ALA A 235 -7.23 -14.63 -10.97
C ALA A 235 -5.91 -14.97 -10.25
N GLY A 236 -5.80 -16.15 -9.64
CA GLY A 236 -4.61 -16.56 -8.87
C GLY A 236 -4.41 -15.75 -7.58
N VAL A 237 -5.49 -15.23 -7.01
CA VAL A 237 -5.47 -14.44 -5.77
C VAL A 237 -6.08 -15.27 -4.64
N ALA A 238 -5.36 -15.36 -3.52
CA ALA A 238 -5.86 -16.01 -2.32
C ALA A 238 -6.88 -15.11 -1.59
N VAL A 239 -7.77 -15.73 -0.82
CA VAL A 239 -8.57 -15.03 0.18
C VAL A 239 -7.83 -15.03 1.53
N PRO A 240 -8.23 -14.20 2.51
CA PRO A 240 -7.67 -14.27 3.85
C PRO A 240 -7.78 -15.69 4.42
N PRO A 241 -6.71 -16.26 5.03
CA PRO A 241 -6.76 -17.63 5.56
C PRO A 241 -7.89 -17.88 6.54
N VAL A 242 -8.25 -16.86 7.31
CA VAL A 242 -9.36 -16.93 8.26
C VAL A 242 -10.70 -17.15 7.56
N THR A 243 -10.90 -16.57 6.39
CA THR A 243 -12.11 -16.75 5.58
C THR A 243 -12.26 -18.21 5.14
N GLU A 244 -11.17 -18.87 4.71
CA GLU A 244 -11.19 -20.28 4.34
C GLU A 244 -11.55 -21.19 5.53
N VAL A 245 -10.99 -20.91 6.71
CA VAL A 245 -11.29 -21.65 7.95
C VAL A 245 -12.76 -21.52 8.33
N LEU A 246 -13.31 -20.31 8.30
CA LEU A 246 -14.71 -20.08 8.65
C LEU A 246 -15.66 -20.80 7.69
N GLN A 247 -15.38 -20.77 6.40
CA GLN A 247 -16.17 -21.49 5.39
C GLN A 247 -16.11 -23.00 5.57
N TYR A 248 -14.93 -23.53 5.88
CA TYR A 248 -14.76 -24.95 6.20
C TYR A 248 -15.64 -25.36 7.39
N LEU A 249 -15.75 -24.52 8.40
CA LEU A 249 -16.61 -24.76 9.57
C LEU A 249 -18.09 -24.59 9.23
N GLN A 250 -18.47 -23.57 8.44
CA GLN A 250 -19.84 -23.38 7.98
C GLN A 250 -20.34 -24.58 7.15
N ALA A 251 -19.50 -25.12 6.27
CA ALA A 251 -19.82 -26.34 5.50
C ALA A 251 -20.06 -27.56 6.39
N ARG A 252 -19.65 -27.52 7.66
CA ARG A 252 -19.88 -28.56 8.70
C ARG A 252 -21.04 -28.24 9.65
N GLY A 253 -21.82 -27.20 9.34
CA GLY A 253 -23.02 -26.85 10.09
C GLY A 253 -22.80 -25.88 11.25
N PHE A 254 -21.62 -25.24 11.35
CA PHE A 254 -21.43 -24.14 12.29
C PHE A 254 -22.07 -22.85 11.75
N HIS A 255 -22.92 -22.22 12.54
CA HIS A 255 -23.52 -20.94 12.18
C HIS A 255 -22.56 -19.79 12.55
N LEU A 256 -21.64 -19.46 11.65
CA LEU A 256 -20.64 -18.41 11.83
C LEU A 256 -21.00 -17.22 10.94
N ASN A 257 -20.56 -16.02 11.36
CA ASN A 257 -20.67 -14.84 10.51
C ASN A 257 -19.71 -15.02 9.31
N ASP A 258 -20.20 -14.84 8.11
CA ASP A 258 -19.47 -14.93 6.84
C ASP A 258 -18.71 -13.62 6.49
N ARG A 259 -19.06 -12.52 7.16
CA ARG A 259 -18.42 -11.22 7.02
C ARG A 259 -17.30 -11.03 8.05
N VAL A 260 -16.35 -11.95 8.05
CA VAL A 260 -15.23 -11.97 8.99
C VAL A 260 -13.94 -12.20 8.21
N HIS A 261 -12.98 -11.28 8.31
CA HIS A 261 -11.74 -11.33 7.54
C HIS A 261 -10.49 -11.11 8.38
N THR A 262 -10.68 -10.80 9.67
CA THR A 262 -9.57 -10.70 10.63
C THR A 262 -9.61 -11.86 11.63
N MET A 263 -8.45 -12.23 12.16
CA MET A 263 -8.34 -13.28 13.16
C MET A 263 -9.16 -12.96 14.42
N ASP A 264 -9.16 -11.70 14.86
CA ASP A 264 -9.85 -11.27 16.09
C ASP A 264 -11.38 -11.38 15.94
N GLU A 265 -11.91 -10.99 14.76
CA GLU A 265 -13.33 -11.16 14.44
C GLU A 265 -13.72 -12.64 14.36
N ALA A 266 -12.86 -13.48 13.77
CA ALA A 266 -13.10 -14.92 13.68
C ALA A 266 -13.12 -15.58 15.05
N ILE A 267 -12.17 -15.24 15.91
CA ILE A 267 -12.14 -15.73 17.30
C ILE A 267 -13.42 -15.34 18.02
N SER A 268 -13.87 -14.09 17.87
CA SER A 268 -15.12 -13.60 18.47
C SER A 268 -16.34 -14.34 17.94
N SER A 269 -16.44 -14.55 16.63
CA SER A 269 -17.53 -15.28 15.98
C SER A 269 -17.58 -16.75 16.43
N LEU A 270 -16.43 -17.43 16.45
CA LEU A 270 -16.31 -18.81 16.95
C LEU A 270 -16.69 -18.93 18.42
N TYR A 271 -16.22 -17.99 19.25
CA TYR A 271 -16.53 -17.99 20.68
C TYR A 271 -18.03 -17.84 20.94
N HIS A 272 -18.72 -16.96 20.21
CA HIS A 272 -20.16 -16.81 20.30
C HIS A 272 -20.91 -18.07 19.83
N CYS A 273 -20.47 -18.67 18.73
CA CYS A 273 -21.07 -19.91 18.21
C CYS A 273 -20.93 -21.07 19.20
N LEU A 274 -19.74 -21.26 19.76
CA LEU A 274 -19.48 -22.35 20.72
C LEU A 274 -20.23 -22.18 22.05
N ARG A 275 -20.44 -20.96 22.52
CA ARG A 275 -21.27 -20.69 23.72
C ARG A 275 -22.77 -20.91 23.49
N GLY A 276 -23.25 -20.76 22.27
CA GLY A 276 -24.63 -21.03 21.90
C GLY A 276 -24.93 -22.51 21.62
N MET A 277 -23.92 -23.38 21.53
CA MET A 277 -24.12 -24.81 21.36
C MET A 277 -24.49 -25.44 22.69
N PRO A 278 -25.60 -26.23 22.75
CA PRO A 278 -25.89 -27.04 23.92
C PRO A 278 -24.72 -28.04 24.07
N HIS A 279 -24.18 -28.15 25.30
CA HIS A 279 -23.13 -29.11 25.63
C HIS A 279 -23.59 -30.50 25.21
N ALA A 280 -22.99 -31.04 24.14
CA ALA A 280 -23.11 -32.47 23.84
C ALA A 280 -22.48 -33.24 24.97
N HIS A 281 -23.29 -33.98 25.74
CA HIS A 281 -22.89 -34.94 26.77
C HIS A 281 -22.29 -36.20 26.13
#